data_6cdf1c7a1e0d1d1f9fe624ffc2fd7c89
#
_entry.id   6cdf1c7a1e0d1d1f9fe624ffc2fd7c89
#
_cell.length_a   1.000
_cell.length_b   1.000
_cell.length_c   1.000
_cell.angle_alpha   90.00
_cell.angle_beta   90.00
_cell.angle_gamma   90.00
#
_symmetry.space_group_name_H-M   'P 1'
#
loop_
_entity.id
_entity.type
_entity.pdbx_description
1 polymer ?
#
loop_
_entity_poly.entity_id
_entity_poly.type
_entity_poly.pdbx_seq_one_letter_code
_entity_poly.pdbx_strand_id
1 'polypeptide(L)'
;MDGEEPARRRRSLRGGIRSASGIGVVQASLSLVVQASSFDTMSDLVAPLRPKRKKVWVDYFVQFRWILVIFVVLPISWTLYFLTYLGDVKSERKSFKQRQKEHEENVKKVVARLKQRNASKDGLVCTARKPWIAVGMRNVDYKRARHFEVDLSAFRNIIEIDKERMIARVEPLVNMGQITRVTVPMNLALAVVAELDDLTVGGLINGYGIEGSSHIYGLFSDTVVAYEIVLADGRVVRATKDNEFSDLFYTIPWSQGTLGLLVSAEIKLIPIKEYMKLTYKPAVGNLKDLAQAYVDSFTPRDGDQDNPEKVPDFVEGMVYSATEGVFMTGRYASKEEAKKKGNVINSVGWWFKPWFYQHAQTALKKGEFVEYIPTREYYHRHTRCLYWEGKLILPFGDQFWFRFLLGWMMPPKVSLLKATQGEAIRNYYHEMHVIQDMLIPLYKVGDALDFVHKEMEVYPLWLCPHKLFKFPYKTMIYPEAGFELHRRQGDTSYAQMYTDVGVYYAPGPVLRGEVFDGAGAVRTMESWLIENHGYQPQYAVSELDEKSFWRMFDAGLYENCRKKYGAVGTFMSVYYKSKKGRKTEKEVQEAEQAHLETPIAEVDDDEDDQPAD
;
A
#
# COMPACT_ATOMS: atom_id res chain seq x y z
N MET A 1 -49.80 6.39 -60.03
CA MET A 1 -49.35 7.75 -60.20
C MET A 1 -47.99 7.82 -59.58
N ASP A 2 -47.07 7.48 -60.35
CA ASP A 2 -46.09 8.27 -61.12
C ASP A 2 -45.05 8.84 -60.18
N GLY A 3 -43.85 8.46 -60.15
CA GLY A 3 -42.76 8.22 -61.13
C GLY A 3 -41.61 9.09 -60.57
N GLU A 4 -40.41 8.92 -60.60
CA GLU A 4 -39.41 8.33 -61.50
C GLU A 4 -38.03 8.40 -60.79
N GLU A 5 -37.24 7.39 -60.90
CA GLU A 5 -35.77 7.44 -60.86
C GLU A 5 -35.25 8.10 -62.16
N PRO A 6 -34.01 8.66 -62.26
CA PRO A 6 -32.94 7.81 -62.71
C PRO A 6 -31.47 8.16 -62.35
N ALA A 7 -30.68 7.09 -62.39
CA ALA A 7 -29.44 6.84 -63.12
C ALA A 7 -28.08 7.40 -62.71
N ARG A 8 -27.25 6.44 -62.31
CA ARG A 8 -25.83 6.15 -62.57
C ARG A 8 -24.97 7.19 -63.33
N ARG A 9 -23.76 7.43 -62.78
CA ARG A 9 -22.52 7.42 -63.58
C ARG A 9 -21.31 6.88 -62.80
N ARG A 10 -20.78 5.74 -63.27
CA ARG A 10 -19.44 5.25 -63.00
C ARG A 10 -18.39 6.11 -63.72
N ARG A 11 -17.24 6.37 -63.07
CA ARG A 11 -15.95 6.52 -63.76
C ARG A 11 -14.84 5.90 -62.93
N SER A 12 -14.21 4.89 -63.52
CA SER A 12 -12.95 4.27 -63.15
C SER A 12 -11.79 5.19 -63.52
N LEU A 13 -10.71 5.16 -62.69
CA LEU A 13 -9.35 5.34 -63.20
C LEU A 13 -8.38 4.58 -62.28
N ARG A 14 -7.64 3.71 -62.91
CA ARG A 14 -6.49 2.96 -62.40
C ARG A 14 -5.29 3.90 -62.25
N GLY A 15 -4.40 3.57 -61.30
CA GLY A 15 -2.99 3.96 -61.44
C GLY A 15 -2.19 4.00 -60.14
N GLY A 16 -1.25 3.08 -59.96
CA GLY A 16 0.03 3.39 -59.37
C GLY A 16 0.32 2.91 -57.95
N ILE A 17 0.78 1.65 -57.86
CA ILE A 17 1.55 1.16 -56.71
C ILE A 17 2.93 1.83 -56.72
N ARG A 18 3.30 2.52 -55.63
CA ARG A 18 4.69 2.76 -55.25
C ARG A 18 4.87 2.50 -53.76
N SER A 19 5.75 1.54 -53.50
CA SER A 19 6.30 1.19 -52.20
C SER A 19 6.97 2.41 -51.53
N ALA A 20 6.60 2.71 -50.28
CA ALA A 20 7.42 3.55 -49.39
C ALA A 20 7.44 2.90 -48.02
N SER A 21 8.64 2.57 -47.66
CA SER A 21 9.22 2.01 -46.44
C SER A 21 8.54 2.37 -45.10
N GLY A 22 8.38 1.32 -44.30
CA GLY A 22 7.79 1.34 -42.96
C GLY A 22 8.65 1.99 -41.86
N ILE A 23 8.68 3.31 -41.80
CA ILE A 23 9.19 4.08 -40.65
C ILE A 23 8.17 5.12 -40.15
N GLY A 24 7.06 5.29 -40.84
CA GLY A 24 6.06 6.32 -40.52
C GLY A 24 4.97 5.93 -39.48
N VAL A 25 4.86 4.66 -39.11
CA VAL A 25 3.72 4.17 -38.29
C VAL A 25 3.92 4.35 -36.79
N VAL A 26 5.16 4.49 -36.31
CA VAL A 26 5.45 4.64 -34.87
C VAL A 26 5.32 6.10 -34.42
N GLN A 27 5.45 7.06 -35.32
CA GLN A 27 5.34 8.48 -34.98
C GLN A 27 3.88 9.01 -35.01
N ALA A 28 3.00 8.35 -35.74
CA ALA A 28 1.58 8.70 -35.81
C ALA A 28 0.79 8.26 -34.55
N SER A 29 1.25 7.24 -33.83
CA SER A 29 0.59 6.78 -32.61
C SER A 29 0.86 7.65 -31.39
N LEU A 30 1.94 8.43 -31.39
CA LEU A 30 2.23 9.39 -30.31
C LEU A 30 1.50 10.74 -30.50
N SER A 31 1.06 11.05 -31.71
CA SER A 31 0.35 12.33 -31.99
C SER A 31 -1.16 12.23 -31.78
N LEU A 32 -1.74 11.02 -31.74
CA LEU A 32 -3.18 10.81 -31.61
C LEU A 32 -3.67 10.72 -30.15
N VAL A 33 -2.76 10.67 -29.16
CA VAL A 33 -3.10 10.72 -27.74
C VAL A 33 -3.18 12.16 -27.21
N VAL A 34 -2.71 13.14 -27.99
CA VAL A 34 -2.69 14.56 -27.58
C VAL A 34 -3.86 15.37 -28.19
N GLN A 35 -4.69 14.77 -29.06
CA GLN A 35 -5.73 15.51 -29.79
C GLN A 35 -7.18 15.15 -29.44
N ALA A 36 -7.47 14.85 -28.18
CA ALA A 36 -8.85 14.69 -27.73
C ALA A 36 -9.07 15.38 -26.38
N SER A 37 -8.98 16.68 -26.33
CA SER A 37 -9.74 17.55 -25.42
C SER A 37 -9.47 19.01 -25.76
N SER A 38 -10.13 19.53 -26.80
CA SER A 38 -10.38 20.96 -26.92
C SER A 38 -11.59 21.29 -26.04
N PHE A 39 -11.34 21.81 -24.86
CA PHE A 39 -12.24 22.70 -24.16
C PHE A 39 -11.44 23.94 -23.77
N ASP A 40 -11.53 24.95 -24.64
CA ASP A 40 -11.25 26.33 -24.29
C ASP A 40 -12.35 26.80 -23.32
N THR A 41 -11.92 27.27 -22.21
CA THR A 41 -12.40 28.33 -21.32
C THR A 41 -12.17 27.93 -19.84
N MET A 42 -10.99 28.23 -19.35
CA MET A 42 -10.75 28.77 -18.00
C MET A 42 -9.27 29.21 -17.91
N SER A 43 -9.02 30.42 -18.40
CA SER A 43 -7.80 31.14 -18.13
C SER A 43 -7.85 31.65 -16.71
N ASP A 44 -7.16 31.01 -15.76
CA ASP A 44 -6.63 31.65 -14.55
C ASP A 44 -5.89 30.71 -13.60
N LEU A 45 -5.20 29.69 -14.12
CA LEU A 45 -4.19 28.97 -13.33
C LEU A 45 -3.12 28.35 -14.26
N VAL A 46 -2.48 29.17 -15.05
CA VAL A 46 -1.28 28.74 -15.79
C VAL A 46 -0.14 28.68 -14.79
N ALA A 47 0.14 27.50 -14.25
CA ALA A 47 1.41 27.26 -13.57
C ALA A 47 2.56 27.73 -14.49
N PRO A 48 3.58 28.41 -13.96
CA PRO A 48 4.67 28.93 -14.77
C PRO A 48 5.27 27.77 -15.59
N LEU A 49 5.41 27.97 -16.91
CA LEU A 49 5.97 26.98 -17.83
C LEU A 49 7.35 26.54 -17.34
N ARG A 50 7.43 25.34 -16.82
CA ARG A 50 8.71 24.76 -16.39
C ARG A 50 9.58 24.48 -17.62
N PRO A 51 10.92 24.70 -17.55
CA PRO A 51 11.80 24.44 -18.68
C PRO A 51 11.78 22.94 -19.05
N LYS A 52 11.93 22.63 -20.33
CA LYS A 52 12.03 21.25 -20.81
C LYS A 52 13.34 20.61 -20.32
N ARG A 53 13.22 19.39 -19.83
CA ARG A 53 14.36 18.57 -19.38
C ARG A 53 15.11 18.01 -20.59
N LYS A 54 16.44 18.10 -20.58
CA LYS A 54 17.27 17.41 -21.57
C LYS A 54 17.31 15.90 -21.27
N LYS A 55 17.00 15.08 -22.27
CA LYS A 55 17.09 13.62 -22.12
C LYS A 55 18.54 13.18 -21.96
N VAL A 56 18.77 12.28 -21.01
CA VAL A 56 20.06 11.60 -20.78
C VAL A 56 19.94 10.12 -21.15
N TRP A 57 21.06 9.39 -21.19
CA TRP A 57 21.05 7.97 -21.60
C TRP A 57 20.11 7.09 -20.76
N VAL A 58 19.92 7.42 -19.48
CA VAL A 58 19.01 6.69 -18.57
C VAL A 58 17.57 6.77 -19.06
N ASP A 59 17.14 7.91 -19.63
CA ASP A 59 15.78 8.06 -20.18
C ASP A 59 15.49 7.03 -21.27
N TYR A 60 16.45 6.80 -22.15
CA TYR A 60 16.31 5.79 -23.21
C TYR A 60 16.29 4.38 -22.64
N PHE A 61 17.12 4.10 -21.64
CA PHE A 61 17.13 2.80 -21.00
C PHE A 61 15.78 2.53 -20.29
N VAL A 62 15.23 3.50 -19.56
CA VAL A 62 13.93 3.39 -18.91
C VAL A 62 12.81 3.24 -19.94
N GLN A 63 12.86 3.99 -21.04
CA GLN A 63 11.88 3.92 -22.13
C GLN A 63 11.81 2.51 -22.77
N PHE A 64 12.93 1.80 -22.89
CA PHE A 64 12.98 0.45 -23.48
C PHE A 64 13.04 -0.67 -22.44
N ARG A 65 12.96 -0.37 -21.16
CA ARG A 65 13.03 -1.36 -20.08
C ARG A 65 11.93 -2.43 -20.17
N TRP A 66 10.81 -2.11 -20.78
CA TRP A 66 9.72 -3.06 -21.01
C TRP A 66 10.17 -4.32 -21.77
N ILE A 67 11.20 -4.23 -22.63
CA ILE A 67 11.76 -5.39 -23.35
C ILE A 67 12.32 -6.39 -22.31
N LEU A 68 13.16 -5.92 -21.40
CA LEU A 68 13.68 -6.75 -20.30
C LEU A 68 12.55 -7.31 -19.44
N VAL A 69 11.53 -6.49 -19.16
CA VAL A 69 10.40 -6.92 -18.34
C VAL A 69 9.64 -8.06 -19.00
N ILE A 70 9.32 -7.98 -20.28
CA ILE A 70 8.57 -9.03 -21.00
C ILE A 70 9.36 -10.32 -21.12
N PHE A 71 10.62 -10.23 -21.58
CA PHE A 71 11.36 -11.43 -21.95
C PHE A 71 12.12 -12.08 -20.78
N VAL A 72 12.35 -11.35 -19.68
CA VAL A 72 13.10 -11.85 -18.53
C VAL A 72 12.28 -11.79 -17.26
N VAL A 73 11.80 -10.58 -16.87
CA VAL A 73 11.20 -10.40 -15.55
C VAL A 73 9.85 -11.13 -15.44
N LEU A 74 8.97 -11.04 -16.42
CA LEU A 74 7.65 -11.70 -16.37
C LEU A 74 7.76 -13.24 -16.32
N PRO A 75 8.51 -13.92 -17.21
CA PRO A 75 8.66 -15.38 -17.14
C PRO A 75 9.26 -15.86 -15.81
N ILE A 76 10.30 -15.18 -15.32
CA ILE A 76 10.91 -15.52 -14.04
C ILE A 76 9.94 -15.23 -12.87
N SER A 77 9.21 -14.11 -12.91
CA SER A 77 8.19 -13.78 -11.90
C SER A 77 7.12 -14.86 -11.81
N TRP A 78 6.57 -15.26 -12.96
CA TRP A 78 5.57 -16.31 -13.00
C TRP A 78 6.09 -17.65 -12.46
N THR A 79 7.32 -18.03 -12.83
CA THR A 79 7.96 -19.24 -12.30
C THR A 79 8.12 -19.18 -10.79
N LEU A 80 8.57 -18.04 -10.26
CA LEU A 80 8.72 -17.85 -8.81
C LEU A 80 7.37 -17.86 -8.07
N TYR A 81 6.33 -17.26 -8.65
CA TYR A 81 4.98 -17.33 -8.09
C TYR A 81 4.46 -18.76 -8.06
N PHE A 82 4.66 -19.50 -9.14
CA PHE A 82 4.26 -20.91 -9.22
C PHE A 82 5.00 -21.78 -8.19
N LEU A 83 6.32 -21.63 -8.05
CA LEU A 83 7.11 -22.34 -7.05
C LEU A 83 6.70 -21.97 -5.62
N THR A 84 6.43 -20.69 -5.37
CA THR A 84 5.91 -20.24 -4.08
C THR A 84 4.56 -20.88 -3.77
N TYR A 85 3.63 -20.86 -4.74
CA TYR A 85 2.33 -21.51 -4.62
C TYR A 85 2.45 -23.01 -4.28
N LEU A 86 3.34 -23.75 -4.94
CA LEU A 86 3.58 -25.16 -4.63
C LEU A 86 4.10 -25.35 -3.19
N GLY A 87 4.97 -24.46 -2.74
CA GLY A 87 5.48 -24.44 -1.37
C GLY A 87 4.36 -24.19 -0.36
N ASP A 88 3.50 -23.21 -0.62
CA ASP A 88 2.35 -22.88 0.23
C ASP A 88 1.37 -24.06 0.32
N VAL A 89 0.98 -24.64 -0.81
CA VAL A 89 0.09 -25.81 -0.85
C VAL A 89 0.67 -27.00 -0.07
N LYS A 90 2.00 -27.19 -0.15
CA LYS A 90 2.69 -28.22 0.66
C LYS A 90 2.57 -27.90 2.16
N SER A 91 2.74 -26.63 2.55
CA SER A 91 2.59 -26.18 3.94
C SER A 91 1.15 -26.34 4.43
N GLU A 92 0.16 -25.98 3.62
CA GLU A 92 -1.27 -26.06 3.94
C GLU A 92 -1.75 -27.51 4.21
N ARG A 93 -1.10 -28.50 3.58
CA ARG A 93 -1.39 -29.95 3.79
C ARG A 93 -0.86 -30.50 5.12
N LYS A 94 0.03 -29.77 5.81
CA LYS A 94 0.54 -30.20 7.12
C LYS A 94 -0.55 -30.10 8.18
N SER A 95 -0.53 -31.01 9.15
CA SER A 95 -1.41 -30.93 10.32
C SER A 95 -1.03 -29.75 11.22
N PHE A 96 -1.96 -29.30 12.06
CA PHE A 96 -1.70 -28.29 13.08
C PHE A 96 -0.48 -28.65 13.94
N LYS A 97 -0.41 -29.88 14.43
CA LYS A 97 0.73 -30.35 15.26
C LYS A 97 2.07 -30.24 14.53
N GLN A 98 2.11 -30.52 13.24
CA GLN A 98 3.33 -30.38 12.44
C GLN A 98 3.74 -28.93 12.29
N ARG A 99 2.79 -28.04 11.95
CA ARG A 99 3.06 -26.59 11.81
C ARG A 99 3.52 -25.97 13.13
N GLN A 100 2.87 -26.33 14.23
CA GLN A 100 3.23 -25.88 15.57
C GLN A 100 4.65 -26.34 15.96
N LYS A 101 4.97 -27.61 15.73
CA LYS A 101 6.31 -28.16 16.01
C LYS A 101 7.40 -27.47 15.18
N GLU A 102 7.17 -27.28 13.88
CA GLU A 102 8.10 -26.56 12.99
C GLU A 102 8.29 -25.12 13.45
N HIS A 103 7.22 -24.45 13.86
CA HIS A 103 7.28 -23.11 14.40
C HIS A 103 8.20 -23.05 15.63
N GLU A 104 7.96 -23.90 16.63
CA GLU A 104 8.76 -23.98 17.85
C GLU A 104 10.24 -24.29 17.58
N GLU A 105 10.52 -25.21 16.64
CA GLU A 105 11.90 -25.53 16.23
C GLU A 105 12.57 -24.32 15.55
N ASN A 106 11.85 -23.59 14.73
CA ASN A 106 12.38 -22.39 14.06
C ASN A 106 12.61 -21.25 15.06
N VAL A 107 11.71 -21.05 16.03
CA VAL A 107 11.92 -20.08 17.13
C VAL A 107 13.18 -20.44 17.92
N LYS A 108 13.39 -21.71 18.28
CA LYS A 108 14.61 -22.16 18.96
C LYS A 108 15.88 -21.86 18.15
N LYS A 109 15.85 -22.03 16.81
CA LYS A 109 17.00 -21.70 15.94
C LYS A 109 17.28 -20.19 15.95
N VAL A 110 16.24 -19.36 15.89
CA VAL A 110 16.37 -17.89 15.95
C VAL A 110 16.98 -17.46 17.29
N VAL A 111 16.47 -17.97 18.40
CA VAL A 111 17.00 -17.69 19.74
C VAL A 111 18.47 -18.15 19.87
N ALA A 112 18.78 -19.37 19.42
CA ALA A 112 20.15 -19.88 19.44
C ALA A 112 21.10 -19.02 18.59
N ARG A 113 20.66 -18.58 17.41
CA ARG A 113 21.42 -17.69 16.54
C ARG A 113 21.63 -16.32 17.18
N LEU A 114 20.60 -15.72 17.76
CA LEU A 114 20.71 -14.43 18.42
C LEU A 114 21.68 -14.45 19.61
N LYS A 115 21.67 -15.54 20.42
CA LYS A 115 22.58 -15.73 21.54
C LYS A 115 24.06 -15.91 21.13
N GLN A 116 24.36 -16.22 19.87
CA GLN A 116 25.72 -16.29 19.34
C GLN A 116 26.32 -14.91 19.06
N ARG A 117 25.49 -13.84 19.03
CA ARG A 117 25.96 -12.49 18.77
C ARG A 117 26.88 -12.00 19.88
N ASN A 118 28.05 -11.52 19.52
CA ASN A 118 28.95 -10.80 20.39
C ASN A 118 28.85 -9.30 20.14
N ALA A 119 28.24 -8.58 21.07
CA ALA A 119 27.94 -7.14 20.91
C ALA A 119 29.20 -6.27 20.66
N SER A 120 30.39 -6.71 21.12
CA SER A 120 31.64 -5.97 20.90
C SER A 120 32.35 -6.28 19.56
N LYS A 121 31.91 -7.32 18.84
CA LYS A 121 32.56 -7.76 17.59
C LYS A 121 31.61 -7.78 16.40
N ASP A 122 30.32 -8.04 16.65
CA ASP A 122 29.29 -8.18 15.65
C ASP A 122 28.49 -6.86 15.51
N GLY A 123 28.07 -6.54 14.30
CA GLY A 123 27.19 -5.40 14.05
C GLY A 123 25.78 -5.59 14.60
N LEU A 124 24.90 -4.61 14.32
CA LEU A 124 23.49 -4.66 14.71
C LEU A 124 22.78 -5.84 14.03
N VAL A 125 21.77 -6.36 14.71
CA VAL A 125 20.94 -7.47 14.20
C VAL A 125 20.07 -7.00 13.04
N CYS A 126 20.06 -7.77 11.96
CA CYS A 126 19.08 -7.63 10.90
C CYS A 126 18.55 -8.99 10.44
N THR A 127 17.42 -8.98 9.74
CA THR A 127 16.95 -10.19 9.07
C THR A 127 17.84 -10.51 7.86
N ALA A 128 18.15 -11.79 7.62
CA ALA A 128 18.93 -12.23 6.45
C ALA A 128 18.22 -12.00 5.10
N ARG A 129 16.98 -11.48 5.12
CA ARG A 129 16.22 -11.17 3.91
C ARG A 129 16.98 -10.18 3.04
N LYS A 130 17.27 -10.57 1.79
CA LYS A 130 18.00 -9.72 0.86
C LYS A 130 17.27 -8.39 0.61
N PRO A 131 18.01 -7.26 0.47
CA PRO A 131 17.41 -5.92 0.32
C PRO A 131 16.40 -5.82 -0.81
N TRP A 132 16.69 -6.44 -1.96
CA TRP A 132 15.86 -6.38 -3.14
C TRP A 132 14.58 -7.25 -3.07
N ILE A 133 14.46 -8.17 -2.08
CA ILE A 133 13.26 -9.02 -1.91
C ILE A 133 12.10 -8.23 -1.26
N ALA A 134 12.38 -7.17 -0.50
CA ALA A 134 11.34 -6.37 0.12
C ALA A 134 10.49 -5.63 -0.92
N VAL A 135 9.16 -5.62 -0.77
CA VAL A 135 8.24 -4.86 -1.65
C VAL A 135 8.41 -3.36 -1.41
N GLY A 136 8.57 -2.92 -0.18
CA GLY A 136 8.74 -1.50 0.18
C GLY A 136 9.88 -0.81 -0.58
N MET A 137 9.70 0.46 -0.89
CA MET A 137 10.59 1.26 -1.76
C MET A 137 11.74 1.94 -1.00
N ARG A 138 11.71 1.95 0.33
CA ARG A 138 12.77 2.55 1.15
C ARG A 138 14.15 1.99 0.84
N ASN A 139 15.19 2.80 1.12
CA ASN A 139 16.57 2.34 1.00
C ASN A 139 16.89 1.29 2.07
N VAL A 140 17.31 0.12 1.64
CA VAL A 140 17.71 -1.00 2.51
C VAL A 140 19.20 -1.34 2.36
N ASP A 141 20.00 -0.41 1.83
CA ASP A 141 21.45 -0.60 1.62
C ASP A 141 22.22 -0.78 2.95
N TYR A 142 21.63 -0.38 4.08
CA TYR A 142 22.20 -0.69 5.40
C TYR A 142 22.43 -2.19 5.60
N LYS A 143 21.64 -3.06 4.95
CA LYS A 143 21.84 -4.52 5.00
C LYS A 143 23.09 -5.01 4.27
N ARG A 144 23.77 -4.15 3.52
CA ARG A 144 25.07 -4.44 2.88
C ARG A 144 26.25 -4.16 3.80
N ALA A 145 26.05 -3.42 4.90
CA ALA A 145 27.03 -3.23 5.94
C ALA A 145 27.22 -4.51 6.77
N ARG A 146 28.23 -4.58 7.60
CA ARG A 146 28.46 -5.69 8.53
C ARG A 146 27.34 -5.73 9.58
N HIS A 147 26.34 -6.58 9.35
CA HIS A 147 25.24 -6.83 10.28
C HIS A 147 25.25 -8.28 10.72
N PHE A 148 24.76 -8.53 11.93
CA PHE A 148 24.53 -9.88 12.42
C PHE A 148 23.20 -10.38 11.85
N GLU A 149 23.28 -11.28 10.87
CA GLU A 149 22.12 -11.79 10.16
C GLU A 149 21.42 -12.92 10.91
N VAL A 150 20.10 -12.80 11.05
CA VAL A 150 19.19 -13.83 11.57
C VAL A 150 18.19 -14.21 10.48
N ASP A 151 18.18 -15.48 10.10
CA ASP A 151 17.31 -15.97 9.03
C ASP A 151 15.90 -16.28 9.54
N LEU A 152 14.90 -15.58 8.99
CA LEU A 152 13.48 -15.80 9.25
C LEU A 152 12.77 -16.45 8.06
N SER A 153 13.46 -16.93 7.04
CA SER A 153 12.87 -17.43 5.79
C SER A 153 11.94 -18.63 5.98
N ALA A 154 12.10 -19.37 7.07
CA ALA A 154 11.27 -20.52 7.41
C ALA A 154 9.88 -20.16 7.98
N PHE A 155 9.66 -18.92 8.42
CA PHE A 155 8.42 -18.49 9.07
C PHE A 155 7.34 -18.11 8.04
N ARG A 156 6.73 -19.14 7.41
CA ARG A 156 5.76 -18.99 6.31
C ARG A 156 4.48 -19.81 6.49
N ASN A 157 4.25 -20.35 7.69
CA ASN A 157 3.09 -21.19 7.94
C ASN A 157 1.90 -20.36 8.45
N ILE A 158 0.71 -20.66 7.97
CA ILE A 158 -0.54 -20.39 8.68
C ILE A 158 -0.63 -21.47 9.75
N ILE A 159 -0.27 -21.13 10.99
CA ILE A 159 -0.17 -22.10 12.07
C ILE A 159 -1.54 -22.66 12.39
N GLU A 160 -2.52 -21.79 12.57
CA GLU A 160 -3.88 -22.15 12.97
C GLU A 160 -4.92 -21.15 12.43
N ILE A 161 -6.10 -21.65 12.11
CA ILE A 161 -7.34 -20.89 11.90
C ILE A 161 -8.34 -21.36 12.96
N ASP A 162 -8.47 -20.58 14.03
CA ASP A 162 -9.40 -20.83 15.11
C ASP A 162 -10.74 -20.16 14.79
N LYS A 163 -11.73 -20.99 14.41
CA LYS A 163 -13.06 -20.52 14.02
C LYS A 163 -13.94 -20.16 15.22
N GLU A 164 -13.65 -20.70 16.39
CA GLU A 164 -14.43 -20.43 17.61
C GLU A 164 -14.02 -19.07 18.19
N ARG A 165 -12.70 -18.82 18.26
CA ARG A 165 -12.15 -17.54 18.72
C ARG A 165 -12.10 -16.47 17.63
N MET A 166 -12.38 -16.84 16.38
CA MET A 166 -12.24 -15.97 15.20
C MET A 166 -10.85 -15.35 15.10
N ILE A 167 -9.82 -16.19 15.18
CA ILE A 167 -8.41 -15.78 15.16
C ILE A 167 -7.62 -16.63 14.15
N ALA A 168 -6.77 -15.98 13.37
CA ALA A 168 -5.73 -16.61 12.58
C ALA A 168 -4.38 -16.42 13.27
N ARG A 169 -3.69 -17.53 13.64
CA ARG A 169 -2.29 -17.47 14.09
C ARG A 169 -1.37 -17.77 12.92
N VAL A 170 -0.56 -16.79 12.55
CA VAL A 170 0.24 -16.82 11.33
C VAL A 170 1.68 -16.36 11.57
N GLU A 171 2.60 -16.87 10.79
CA GLU A 171 4.00 -16.48 10.78
C GLU A 171 4.24 -15.24 9.90
N PRO A 172 5.27 -14.42 10.15
CA PRO A 172 5.43 -13.09 9.56
C PRO A 172 5.62 -13.06 8.04
N LEU A 173 6.05 -14.15 7.41
CA LEU A 173 6.22 -14.22 5.95
C LEU A 173 5.02 -14.83 5.21
N VAL A 174 3.94 -15.15 5.92
CA VAL A 174 2.64 -15.41 5.28
C VAL A 174 2.20 -14.13 4.56
N ASN A 175 1.78 -14.26 3.31
CA ASN A 175 1.30 -13.13 2.51
C ASN A 175 -0.23 -13.14 2.36
N MET A 176 -0.77 -12.01 1.88
CA MET A 176 -2.22 -11.82 1.73
C MET A 176 -2.84 -12.82 0.75
N GLY A 177 -2.15 -13.13 -0.35
CA GLY A 177 -2.61 -14.12 -1.32
C GLY A 177 -2.71 -15.53 -0.74
N GLN A 178 -1.76 -15.91 0.15
CA GLN A 178 -1.77 -17.20 0.84
C GLN A 178 -2.93 -17.28 1.84
N ILE A 179 -3.09 -16.27 2.71
CA ILE A 179 -4.11 -16.32 3.75
C ILE A 179 -5.54 -16.27 3.18
N THR A 180 -5.79 -15.44 2.17
CA THR A 180 -7.11 -15.35 1.53
C THR A 180 -7.48 -16.63 0.77
N ARG A 181 -6.48 -17.36 0.21
CA ARG A 181 -6.71 -18.67 -0.41
C ARG A 181 -7.24 -19.69 0.60
N VAL A 182 -6.81 -19.61 1.85
CA VAL A 182 -7.23 -20.54 2.91
C VAL A 182 -8.53 -20.09 3.57
N THR A 183 -8.67 -18.80 3.88
CA THR A 183 -9.77 -18.29 4.71
C THR A 183 -11.05 -18.03 3.92
N VAL A 184 -10.97 -17.47 2.70
CA VAL A 184 -12.17 -17.11 1.93
C VAL A 184 -13.07 -18.32 1.60
N PRO A 185 -12.55 -19.51 1.23
CA PRO A 185 -13.40 -20.70 1.08
C PRO A 185 -14.11 -21.16 2.36
N MET A 186 -13.66 -20.67 3.53
CA MET A 186 -14.31 -20.93 4.82
C MET A 186 -15.36 -19.86 5.18
N ASN A 187 -15.64 -18.91 4.29
CA ASN A 187 -16.41 -17.68 4.54
C ASN A 187 -15.83 -16.84 5.68
N LEU A 188 -14.49 -16.79 5.77
CA LEU A 188 -13.73 -16.00 6.73
C LEU A 188 -12.69 -15.16 6.00
N ALA A 189 -12.35 -14.02 6.59
CA ALA A 189 -11.20 -13.21 6.18
C ALA A 189 -10.57 -12.50 7.37
N LEU A 190 -9.34 -11.95 7.20
CA LEU A 190 -8.83 -10.93 8.11
C LEU A 190 -9.75 -9.71 8.05
N ALA A 191 -9.87 -8.97 9.15
CA ALA A 191 -10.70 -7.77 9.20
C ALA A 191 -10.20 -6.67 8.23
N VAL A 192 -8.88 -6.61 8.01
CA VAL A 192 -8.23 -5.79 6.99
C VAL A 192 -7.36 -6.69 6.12
N VAL A 193 -7.63 -6.74 4.81
CA VAL A 193 -6.86 -7.52 3.83
C VAL A 193 -6.22 -6.54 2.86
N ALA A 194 -4.94 -6.26 3.02
CA ALA A 194 -4.22 -5.39 2.09
C ALA A 194 -4.20 -6.01 0.67
N GLU A 195 -4.37 -5.18 -0.34
CA GLU A 195 -4.82 -5.50 -1.70
C GLU A 195 -3.80 -6.24 -2.59
N LEU A 196 -2.51 -6.22 -2.23
CA LEU A 196 -1.48 -6.90 -3.02
C LEU A 196 -1.13 -8.28 -2.44
N ASP A 197 -1.21 -9.32 -3.27
CA ASP A 197 -0.95 -10.71 -2.87
C ASP A 197 0.39 -10.92 -2.13
N ASP A 198 1.44 -10.22 -2.55
CA ASP A 198 2.80 -10.38 -2.04
C ASP A 198 3.07 -9.66 -0.70
N LEU A 199 2.14 -8.85 -0.20
CA LEU A 199 2.29 -8.17 1.09
C LEU A 199 2.27 -9.18 2.23
N THR A 200 3.29 -9.12 3.09
CA THR A 200 3.46 -10.09 4.18
C THR A 200 2.94 -9.54 5.50
N VAL A 201 2.39 -10.42 6.33
CA VAL A 201 1.88 -10.11 7.68
C VAL A 201 2.90 -9.31 8.50
N GLY A 202 4.15 -9.77 8.56
CA GLY A 202 5.19 -9.07 9.31
C GLY A 202 5.55 -7.68 8.74
N GLY A 203 5.40 -7.49 7.42
CA GLY A 203 5.58 -6.18 6.76
C GLY A 203 4.45 -5.22 7.10
N LEU A 204 3.21 -5.69 7.07
CA LEU A 204 2.01 -4.90 7.39
C LEU A 204 1.95 -4.51 8.86
N ILE A 205 2.33 -5.41 9.78
CA ILE A 205 2.37 -5.15 11.23
C ILE A 205 3.45 -4.12 11.57
N ASN A 206 4.69 -4.40 11.20
CA ASN A 206 5.82 -3.55 11.58
C ASN A 206 5.93 -2.25 10.78
N GLY A 207 5.28 -2.20 9.63
CA GLY A 207 5.27 -1.07 8.73
C GLY A 207 3.91 -0.42 8.68
N TYR A 208 3.17 -0.71 7.64
CA TYR A 208 1.88 -0.09 7.34
C TYR A 208 1.00 -1.03 6.54
N GLY A 209 -0.29 -1.02 6.81
CA GLY A 209 -1.29 -1.76 6.04
C GLY A 209 -2.67 -1.15 6.22
N ILE A 210 -3.33 -0.86 5.10
CA ILE A 210 -4.66 -0.28 5.01
C ILE A 210 -5.45 -0.99 3.91
N GLU A 211 -6.77 -0.95 3.98
CA GLU A 211 -7.69 -1.36 2.92
C GLU A 211 -9.06 -0.72 3.14
N GLY A 212 -9.93 -0.82 2.17
CA GLY A 212 -11.27 -0.24 2.18
C GLY A 212 -12.17 -0.57 3.38
N SER A 213 -11.82 -1.53 4.22
CA SER A 213 -12.47 -1.83 5.50
C SER A 213 -11.87 -1.09 6.71
N SER A 214 -10.80 -0.33 6.51
CA SER A 214 -10.06 0.33 7.61
C SER A 214 -10.85 1.45 8.29
N HIS A 215 -11.87 2.01 7.65
CA HIS A 215 -12.82 2.93 8.30
C HIS A 215 -13.69 2.26 9.37
N ILE A 216 -13.71 0.93 9.41
CA ILE A 216 -14.40 0.15 10.45
C ILE A 216 -13.38 -0.39 11.46
N TYR A 217 -12.28 -0.98 10.98
CA TYR A 217 -11.38 -1.81 11.79
C TYR A 217 -10.04 -1.14 12.12
N GLY A 218 -9.77 0.07 11.63
CA GLY A 218 -8.44 0.70 11.73
C GLY A 218 -7.45 0.14 10.73
N LEU A 219 -6.18 0.31 10.99
CA LEU A 219 -5.09 -0.22 10.17
C LEU A 219 -4.93 -1.74 10.38
N PHE A 220 -4.15 -2.40 9.54
CA PHE A 220 -3.90 -3.84 9.65
C PHE A 220 -3.39 -4.25 11.05
N SER A 221 -2.46 -3.46 11.62
CA SER A 221 -1.92 -3.68 12.97
C SER A 221 -2.97 -3.61 14.07
N ASP A 222 -4.02 -2.82 13.91
CA ASP A 222 -5.10 -2.67 14.90
C ASP A 222 -5.99 -3.91 15.00
N THR A 223 -5.90 -4.81 14.01
CA THR A 223 -6.62 -6.08 13.98
C THR A 223 -5.88 -7.23 14.67
N VAL A 224 -4.64 -7.00 15.13
CA VAL A 224 -3.82 -8.00 15.82
C VAL A 224 -4.20 -8.06 17.29
N VAL A 225 -4.31 -9.27 17.83
CA VAL A 225 -4.65 -9.51 19.25
C VAL A 225 -3.47 -9.99 20.07
N ALA A 226 -2.43 -10.52 19.43
CA ALA A 226 -1.19 -10.90 20.10
C ALA A 226 -0.01 -10.96 19.12
N TYR A 227 1.17 -10.60 19.62
CA TYR A 227 2.45 -10.78 18.93
C TYR A 227 3.31 -11.78 19.69
N GLU A 228 3.97 -12.68 18.98
CA GLU A 228 5.05 -13.49 19.52
C GLU A 228 6.37 -12.95 18.95
N ILE A 229 7.25 -12.48 19.81
CA ILE A 229 8.46 -11.75 19.44
C ILE A 229 9.68 -12.29 20.22
N VAL A 230 10.81 -12.42 19.55
CA VAL A 230 12.10 -12.71 20.15
C VAL A 230 12.80 -11.40 20.45
N LEU A 231 12.99 -11.10 21.74
CA LEU A 231 13.65 -9.88 22.23
C LEU A 231 15.17 -9.93 22.03
N ALA A 232 15.85 -8.82 22.28
CA ALA A 232 17.28 -8.66 22.12
C ALA A 232 18.11 -9.66 22.95
N ASP A 233 17.63 -10.04 24.13
CA ASP A 233 18.24 -11.01 25.05
C ASP A 233 17.91 -12.48 24.71
N GLY A 234 17.11 -12.70 23.67
CA GLY A 234 16.67 -14.03 23.23
C GLY A 234 15.46 -14.58 24.00
N ARG A 235 14.84 -13.83 24.89
CA ARG A 235 13.53 -14.22 25.44
C ARG A 235 12.48 -14.19 24.34
N VAL A 236 11.60 -15.19 24.36
CA VAL A 236 10.40 -15.22 23.51
C VAL A 236 9.23 -14.77 24.37
N VAL A 237 8.58 -13.71 23.97
CA VAL A 237 7.44 -13.15 24.71
C VAL A 237 6.20 -13.09 23.83
N ARG A 238 5.03 -13.28 24.45
CA ARG A 238 3.74 -13.06 23.83
C ARG A 238 3.17 -11.75 24.36
N ALA A 239 3.19 -10.70 23.55
CA ALA A 239 2.68 -9.38 23.89
C ALA A 239 1.20 -9.26 23.50
N THR A 240 0.35 -8.83 24.44
CA THR A 240 -1.06 -8.54 24.26
C THR A 240 -1.38 -7.19 24.91
N LYS A 241 -2.55 -6.64 24.60
CA LYS A 241 -2.99 -5.38 25.20
C LYS A 241 -3.19 -5.44 26.71
N ASP A 242 -3.37 -6.62 27.30
CA ASP A 242 -3.83 -6.83 28.67
C ASP A 242 -2.78 -7.52 29.57
N ASN A 243 -1.53 -7.76 29.09
CA ASN A 243 -0.49 -8.40 29.89
C ASN A 243 0.70 -7.46 30.19
N GLU A 244 1.72 -7.97 30.91
CA GLU A 244 2.93 -7.22 31.31
C GLU A 244 3.76 -6.67 30.14
N PHE A 245 3.44 -7.07 28.90
CA PHE A 245 4.05 -6.59 27.65
C PHE A 245 3.10 -5.67 26.87
N SER A 246 2.12 -5.06 27.51
CA SER A 246 1.14 -4.18 26.84
C SER A 246 1.81 -2.98 26.18
N ASP A 247 2.78 -2.37 26.81
CA ASP A 247 3.59 -1.29 26.23
C ASP A 247 4.30 -1.75 24.94
N LEU A 248 4.89 -2.93 24.94
CA LEU A 248 5.50 -3.53 23.75
C LEU A 248 4.45 -3.81 22.67
N PHE A 249 3.25 -4.31 23.06
CA PHE A 249 2.16 -4.58 22.13
C PHE A 249 1.77 -3.32 21.34
N TYR A 250 1.60 -2.19 22.00
CA TYR A 250 1.25 -0.93 21.36
C TYR A 250 2.41 -0.26 20.60
N THR A 251 3.66 -0.71 20.83
CA THR A 251 4.86 -0.13 20.18
C THR A 251 5.31 -0.91 18.94
N ILE A 252 4.97 -2.19 18.80
CA ILE A 252 5.34 -3.02 17.63
C ILE A 252 4.86 -2.43 16.32
N PRO A 253 3.60 -1.96 16.18
CA PRO A 253 3.16 -1.23 14.99
C PRO A 253 4.08 -0.04 14.69
N TRP A 254 4.37 0.20 13.40
CA TRP A 254 5.23 1.28 12.90
C TRP A 254 6.71 1.19 13.29
N SER A 255 7.11 0.31 14.22
CA SER A 255 8.50 0.17 14.67
C SER A 255 9.46 -0.38 13.62
N GLN A 256 8.99 -0.80 12.46
CA GLN A 256 9.79 -1.39 11.37
C GLN A 256 10.63 -2.62 11.81
N GLY A 257 10.20 -3.34 12.87
CA GLY A 257 10.91 -4.49 13.42
C GLY A 257 12.23 -4.11 14.08
N THR A 258 12.24 -3.02 14.83
CA THR A 258 13.42 -2.49 15.55
C THR A 258 13.36 -2.75 17.06
N LEU A 259 12.34 -3.45 17.54
CA LEU A 259 12.14 -3.84 18.94
C LEU A 259 12.46 -5.31 19.20
N GLY A 260 12.49 -6.12 18.16
CA GLY A 260 12.73 -7.55 18.23
C GLY A 260 12.40 -8.25 16.92
N LEU A 261 12.47 -9.58 16.91
CA LEU A 261 12.19 -10.41 15.75
C LEU A 261 10.79 -11.02 15.89
N LEU A 262 9.80 -10.49 15.15
CA LEU A 262 8.45 -11.04 15.11
C LEU A 262 8.49 -12.46 14.52
N VAL A 263 7.92 -13.44 15.22
CA VAL A 263 7.91 -14.86 14.81
C VAL A 263 6.51 -15.40 14.58
N SER A 264 5.48 -14.87 15.26
CA SER A 264 4.07 -15.08 14.90
C SER A 264 3.17 -13.93 15.34
N ALA A 265 1.98 -13.87 14.79
CA ALA A 265 0.92 -12.95 15.18
C ALA A 265 -0.44 -13.68 15.19
N GLU A 266 -1.28 -13.30 16.14
CA GLU A 266 -2.69 -13.70 16.21
C GLU A 266 -3.53 -12.54 15.70
N ILE A 267 -4.30 -12.75 14.63
CA ILE A 267 -5.01 -11.69 13.91
C ILE A 267 -6.50 -12.01 13.87
N LYS A 268 -7.33 -11.01 14.10
CA LYS A 268 -8.79 -11.11 14.10
C LYS A 268 -9.32 -11.55 12.74
N LEU A 269 -10.21 -12.54 12.75
CA LEU A 269 -11.03 -12.95 11.61
C LEU A 269 -12.42 -12.34 11.72
N ILE A 270 -13.04 -12.14 10.56
CA ILE A 270 -14.44 -11.74 10.43
C ILE A 270 -15.18 -12.72 9.51
N PRO A 271 -16.50 -12.92 9.72
CA PRO A 271 -17.33 -13.64 8.76
C PRO A 271 -17.53 -12.80 7.50
N ILE A 272 -17.47 -13.45 6.35
CA ILE A 272 -17.67 -12.83 5.05
C ILE A 272 -18.67 -13.61 4.22
N LYS A 273 -19.06 -13.05 3.04
CA LYS A 273 -19.86 -13.75 2.03
C LYS A 273 -19.05 -13.93 0.75
N GLU A 274 -19.57 -14.73 -0.17
CA GLU A 274 -18.84 -15.17 -1.37
C GLU A 274 -18.60 -14.07 -2.40
N TYR A 275 -19.40 -12.99 -2.36
CA TYR A 275 -19.32 -11.87 -3.29
C TYR A 275 -19.24 -10.53 -2.56
N MET A 276 -18.62 -9.57 -3.22
CA MET A 276 -18.69 -8.16 -2.90
C MET A 276 -19.64 -7.49 -3.90
N LYS A 277 -20.76 -6.93 -3.39
CA LYS A 277 -21.63 -6.02 -4.15
C LYS A 277 -20.99 -4.65 -4.14
N LEU A 278 -20.47 -4.21 -5.26
CA LEU A 278 -19.72 -2.96 -5.40
C LEU A 278 -20.54 -1.95 -6.19
N THR A 279 -20.72 -0.77 -5.62
CA THR A 279 -21.37 0.39 -6.25
C THR A 279 -20.32 1.39 -6.67
N TYR A 280 -20.34 1.82 -7.92
CA TYR A 280 -19.44 2.83 -8.49
C TYR A 280 -20.19 4.12 -8.69
N LYS A 281 -19.82 5.18 -7.97
CA LYS A 281 -20.43 6.51 -8.05
C LYS A 281 -19.46 7.50 -8.67
N PRO A 282 -19.70 7.96 -9.90
CA PRO A 282 -18.90 9.02 -10.50
C PRO A 282 -19.21 10.36 -9.86
N ALA A 283 -18.21 11.21 -9.73
CA ALA A 283 -18.32 12.59 -9.29
C ALA A 283 -17.54 13.51 -10.25
N VAL A 284 -18.11 14.67 -10.52
CA VAL A 284 -17.52 15.71 -11.38
C VAL A 284 -17.65 17.05 -10.65
N GLY A 285 -16.56 17.80 -10.56
CA GLY A 285 -16.49 19.07 -9.85
C GLY A 285 -15.05 19.47 -9.59
N ASN A 286 -14.81 20.51 -8.79
CA ASN A 286 -13.45 20.82 -8.33
C ASN A 286 -12.97 19.83 -7.25
N LEU A 287 -11.70 19.90 -6.85
CA LEU A 287 -11.13 18.96 -5.88
C LEU A 287 -11.86 18.96 -4.52
N LYS A 288 -12.40 20.09 -4.08
CA LYS A 288 -13.20 20.16 -2.85
C LYS A 288 -14.56 19.50 -3.01
N ASP A 289 -15.19 19.63 -4.18
CA ASP A 289 -16.44 18.93 -4.49
C ASP A 289 -16.21 17.42 -4.54
N LEU A 290 -15.08 16.97 -5.11
CA LEU A 290 -14.69 15.56 -5.14
C LEU A 290 -14.41 15.04 -3.71
N ALA A 291 -13.71 15.81 -2.89
CA ALA A 291 -13.46 15.49 -1.49
C ALA A 291 -14.77 15.32 -0.70
N GLN A 292 -15.72 16.24 -0.87
CA GLN A 292 -17.03 16.18 -0.22
C GLN A 292 -17.82 14.95 -0.70
N ALA A 293 -17.84 14.67 -2.00
CA ALA A 293 -18.51 13.51 -2.55
C ALA A 293 -17.91 12.18 -2.02
N TYR A 294 -16.58 12.15 -1.81
CA TYR A 294 -15.92 11.04 -1.17
C TYR A 294 -16.38 10.84 0.28
N VAL A 295 -16.33 11.89 1.11
CA VAL A 295 -16.78 11.85 2.49
C VAL A 295 -18.24 11.42 2.59
N ASP A 296 -19.12 12.03 1.79
CA ASP A 296 -20.55 11.71 1.73
C ASP A 296 -20.85 10.26 1.30
N SER A 297 -19.90 9.59 0.64
CA SER A 297 -20.11 8.23 0.15
C SER A 297 -20.20 7.19 1.28
N PHE A 298 -19.62 7.47 2.44
CA PHE A 298 -19.55 6.52 3.56
C PHE A 298 -19.91 7.11 4.94
N THR A 299 -20.05 8.43 5.05
CA THR A 299 -20.53 9.10 6.28
C THR A 299 -22.02 9.35 6.18
N PRO A 300 -22.87 8.71 7.02
CA PRO A 300 -24.30 9.03 7.07
C PRO A 300 -24.55 10.48 7.46
N ARG A 301 -25.44 11.16 6.73
CA ARG A 301 -25.76 12.59 6.94
C ARG A 301 -26.63 12.85 8.18
N ASP A 302 -27.26 11.84 8.72
CA ASP A 302 -28.26 11.90 9.79
C ASP A 302 -27.68 11.60 11.20
N GLY A 303 -26.38 11.70 11.36
CA GLY A 303 -25.69 11.47 12.64
C GLY A 303 -25.63 10.02 13.10
N ASP A 304 -26.16 9.08 12.32
CA ASP A 304 -26.20 7.65 12.65
C ASP A 304 -24.95 6.94 12.09
N GLN A 305 -23.79 7.48 12.43
CA GLN A 305 -22.47 7.00 11.96
C GLN A 305 -22.14 5.60 12.48
N ASP A 306 -22.83 5.16 13.53
CA ASP A 306 -22.62 3.86 14.15
C ASP A 306 -23.60 2.77 13.67
N ASN A 307 -24.54 3.11 12.79
CA ASN A 307 -25.46 2.11 12.25
C ASN A 307 -24.77 1.23 11.21
N PRO A 308 -24.49 -0.07 11.52
CA PRO A 308 -23.79 -0.95 10.58
C PRO A 308 -24.52 -1.14 9.25
N GLU A 309 -25.84 -0.92 9.23
CA GLU A 309 -26.61 -1.03 7.98
C GLU A 309 -26.40 0.17 7.04
N LYS A 310 -25.98 1.31 7.57
CA LYS A 310 -25.73 2.54 6.79
C LYS A 310 -24.28 2.68 6.37
N VAL A 311 -23.33 2.17 7.16
CA VAL A 311 -21.89 2.21 6.85
C VAL A 311 -21.56 1.05 5.90
N PRO A 312 -20.94 1.26 4.73
CA PRO A 312 -20.52 0.19 3.84
C PRO A 312 -19.40 -0.66 4.45
N ASP A 313 -19.29 -1.94 4.04
CA ASP A 313 -18.20 -2.82 4.50
C ASP A 313 -16.84 -2.38 3.92
N PHE A 314 -16.86 -1.77 2.73
CA PHE A 314 -15.67 -1.29 2.02
C PHE A 314 -15.89 0.08 1.41
N VAL A 315 -14.85 0.92 1.44
CA VAL A 315 -14.81 2.24 0.81
C VAL A 315 -13.50 2.43 0.07
N GLU A 316 -13.56 2.91 -1.14
CA GLU A 316 -12.38 3.25 -1.94
C GLU A 316 -12.71 4.41 -2.88
N GLY A 317 -11.82 5.38 -2.98
CA GLY A 317 -11.93 6.48 -3.92
C GLY A 317 -10.81 6.48 -4.95
N MET A 318 -11.12 6.87 -6.18
CA MET A 318 -10.12 7.14 -7.22
C MET A 318 -10.40 8.51 -7.84
N VAL A 319 -9.45 9.43 -7.70
CA VAL A 319 -9.49 10.75 -8.34
C VAL A 319 -8.64 10.70 -9.60
N TYR A 320 -9.27 10.80 -10.77
CA TYR A 320 -8.62 10.62 -12.08
C TYR A 320 -8.06 11.90 -12.67
N SER A 321 -8.55 13.03 -12.23
CA SER A 321 -8.10 14.37 -12.63
C SER A 321 -8.51 15.40 -11.58
N ALA A 322 -8.16 16.66 -11.78
CA ALA A 322 -8.61 17.76 -10.91
C ALA A 322 -10.14 17.96 -10.89
N THR A 323 -10.86 17.27 -11.77
CA THR A 323 -12.31 17.47 -11.95
C THR A 323 -13.13 16.19 -11.98
N GLU A 324 -12.51 15.01 -11.93
CA GLU A 324 -13.23 13.74 -12.09
C GLU A 324 -12.75 12.71 -11.07
N GLY A 325 -13.69 12.06 -10.40
CA GLY A 325 -13.44 10.97 -9.47
C GLY A 325 -14.51 9.88 -9.54
N VAL A 326 -14.19 8.71 -9.01
CA VAL A 326 -15.14 7.61 -8.83
C VAL A 326 -14.98 7.10 -7.40
N PHE A 327 -16.07 7.11 -6.64
CA PHE A 327 -16.10 6.63 -5.26
C PHE A 327 -16.87 5.32 -5.21
N MET A 328 -16.26 4.32 -4.61
CA MET A 328 -16.77 2.96 -4.60
C MET A 328 -17.10 2.54 -3.18
N THR A 329 -18.29 1.96 -3.01
CA THR A 329 -18.73 1.39 -1.74
C THR A 329 -19.11 -0.06 -1.93
N GLY A 330 -18.61 -0.93 -1.06
CA GLY A 330 -18.82 -2.37 -1.12
C GLY A 330 -19.61 -2.91 0.07
N ARG A 331 -20.42 -3.95 -0.18
CA ARG A 331 -21.08 -4.76 0.86
C ARG A 331 -20.96 -6.24 0.54
N TYR A 332 -20.77 -7.05 1.56
CA TYR A 332 -20.77 -8.50 1.36
C TYR A 332 -22.14 -9.00 0.92
N ALA A 333 -22.16 -9.79 -0.14
CA ALA A 333 -23.36 -10.37 -0.73
C ALA A 333 -23.26 -11.88 -0.84
N SER A 334 -24.40 -12.58 -0.63
CA SER A 334 -24.43 -14.02 -0.81
C SER A 334 -24.42 -14.41 -2.29
N LYS A 335 -24.07 -15.65 -2.55
CA LYS A 335 -24.10 -16.23 -3.90
C LYS A 335 -25.50 -16.19 -4.51
N GLU A 336 -26.54 -16.38 -3.69
CA GLU A 336 -27.95 -16.34 -4.10
C GLU A 336 -28.32 -14.91 -4.55
N GLU A 337 -27.87 -13.88 -3.80
CA GLU A 337 -28.09 -12.50 -4.16
C GLU A 337 -27.37 -12.16 -5.47
N ALA A 338 -26.09 -12.49 -5.57
CA ALA A 338 -25.29 -12.19 -6.75
C ALA A 338 -25.84 -12.83 -8.04
N LYS A 339 -26.46 -14.00 -7.93
CA LYS A 339 -27.03 -14.75 -9.07
C LYS A 339 -28.46 -14.37 -9.42
N LYS A 340 -29.10 -13.44 -8.72
CA LYS A 340 -30.45 -12.97 -9.09
C LYS A 340 -30.46 -12.42 -10.51
N LYS A 341 -31.57 -12.68 -11.23
CA LYS A 341 -31.75 -12.20 -12.61
C LYS A 341 -31.62 -10.67 -12.69
N GLY A 342 -30.79 -10.20 -13.58
CA GLY A 342 -30.49 -8.78 -13.78
C GLY A 342 -29.21 -8.30 -13.09
N ASN A 343 -28.66 -9.05 -12.13
CA ASN A 343 -27.39 -8.72 -11.51
C ASN A 343 -26.21 -9.08 -12.41
N VAL A 344 -25.18 -8.23 -12.40
CA VAL A 344 -23.95 -8.43 -13.17
C VAL A 344 -22.86 -9.01 -12.27
N ILE A 345 -22.36 -10.19 -12.60
CA ILE A 345 -21.20 -10.77 -11.95
C ILE A 345 -19.95 -10.46 -12.80
N ASN A 346 -18.97 -9.82 -12.19
CA ASN A 346 -17.71 -9.49 -12.84
C ASN A 346 -16.53 -10.18 -12.14
N SER A 347 -15.95 -11.20 -12.80
CA SER A 347 -14.72 -11.85 -12.34
C SER A 347 -13.51 -11.03 -12.78
N VAL A 348 -13.15 -10.02 -11.98
CA VAL A 348 -12.03 -9.10 -12.24
C VAL A 348 -10.66 -9.81 -12.18
N GLY A 349 -10.58 -10.98 -11.55
CA GLY A 349 -9.38 -11.80 -11.44
C GLY A 349 -8.87 -12.39 -12.76
N TRP A 350 -9.70 -12.49 -13.82
CA TRP A 350 -9.27 -13.01 -15.10
C TRP A 350 -8.23 -12.10 -15.77
N TRP A 351 -7.13 -12.68 -16.24
CA TRP A 351 -5.96 -11.95 -16.76
C TRP A 351 -6.25 -11.05 -17.97
N PHE A 352 -7.24 -11.37 -18.80
CA PHE A 352 -7.63 -10.60 -19.98
C PHE A 352 -8.60 -9.45 -19.68
N LYS A 353 -9.19 -9.42 -18.50
CA LYS A 353 -10.08 -8.32 -18.06
C LYS A 353 -9.33 -6.98 -17.99
N PRO A 354 -10.00 -5.85 -18.18
CA PRO A 354 -9.41 -4.53 -17.90
C PRO A 354 -8.79 -4.48 -16.51
N TRP A 355 -7.77 -3.69 -16.34
CA TRP A 355 -7.25 -3.40 -15.02
C TRP A 355 -8.32 -2.71 -14.17
N PHE A 356 -8.35 -2.99 -12.88
CA PHE A 356 -9.48 -2.58 -12.03
C PHE A 356 -9.70 -1.06 -12.05
N TYR A 357 -8.64 -0.24 -11.94
CA TYR A 357 -8.78 1.21 -11.98
C TYR A 357 -9.38 1.74 -13.29
N GLN A 358 -9.07 1.11 -14.43
CA GLN A 358 -9.65 1.48 -15.73
C GLN A 358 -11.11 1.03 -15.84
N HIS A 359 -11.44 -0.12 -15.23
CA HIS A 359 -12.82 -0.57 -15.16
C HIS A 359 -13.66 0.40 -14.32
N ALA A 360 -13.16 0.80 -13.14
CA ALA A 360 -13.82 1.80 -12.30
C ALA A 360 -14.00 3.15 -13.03
N GLN A 361 -12.98 3.60 -13.76
CA GLN A 361 -13.06 4.83 -14.57
C GLN A 361 -14.22 4.84 -15.58
N THR A 362 -14.69 3.66 -16.01
CA THR A 362 -15.83 3.61 -16.95
C THR A 362 -17.11 4.21 -16.36
N ALA A 363 -17.23 4.34 -15.03
CA ALA A 363 -18.35 5.00 -14.37
C ALA A 363 -18.49 6.47 -14.78
N LEU A 364 -17.41 7.18 -15.05
CA LEU A 364 -17.43 8.57 -15.54
C LEU A 364 -18.22 8.72 -16.84
N LYS A 365 -18.27 7.67 -17.67
CA LYS A 365 -19.03 7.67 -18.94
C LYS A 365 -20.38 6.99 -18.84
N LYS A 366 -20.51 5.97 -18.00
CA LYS A 366 -21.73 5.14 -17.88
C LYS A 366 -22.72 5.68 -16.87
N GLY A 367 -22.27 6.54 -15.94
CA GLY A 367 -23.01 6.87 -14.74
C GLY A 367 -22.80 5.84 -13.64
N GLU A 368 -23.59 5.95 -12.58
CA GLU A 368 -23.57 5.00 -11.44
C GLU A 368 -23.98 3.59 -11.90
N PHE A 369 -23.23 2.58 -11.45
CA PHE A 369 -23.59 1.18 -11.68
C PHE A 369 -23.17 0.29 -10.52
N VAL A 370 -23.75 -0.91 -10.47
CA VAL A 370 -23.51 -1.91 -9.45
C VAL A 370 -23.13 -3.24 -10.10
N GLU A 371 -22.13 -3.92 -9.53
CA GLU A 371 -21.77 -5.27 -9.92
C GLU A 371 -21.38 -6.13 -8.72
N TYR A 372 -21.31 -7.44 -8.93
CA TYR A 372 -20.93 -8.42 -7.92
C TYR A 372 -19.60 -9.05 -8.32
N ILE A 373 -18.60 -8.92 -7.46
CA ILE A 373 -17.25 -9.45 -7.67
C ILE A 373 -17.02 -10.59 -6.67
N PRO A 374 -16.47 -11.75 -7.09
CA PRO A 374 -16.07 -12.78 -6.12
C PRO A 374 -15.15 -12.19 -5.05
N THR A 375 -15.43 -12.44 -3.77
CA THR A 375 -14.80 -11.73 -2.65
C THR A 375 -13.28 -11.80 -2.68
N ARG A 376 -12.69 -12.97 -2.98
CA ARG A 376 -11.23 -13.07 -3.08
C ARG A 376 -10.67 -12.25 -4.26
N GLU A 377 -11.36 -12.18 -5.39
CA GLU A 377 -10.94 -11.36 -6.53
C GLU A 377 -11.03 -9.88 -6.24
N TYR A 378 -12.02 -9.46 -5.44
CA TYR A 378 -12.14 -8.09 -4.96
C TYR A 378 -10.97 -7.70 -4.06
N TYR A 379 -10.61 -8.53 -3.08
CA TYR A 379 -9.46 -8.27 -2.21
C TYR A 379 -8.17 -8.00 -2.99
N HIS A 380 -7.95 -8.72 -4.08
CA HIS A 380 -6.71 -8.66 -4.86
C HIS A 380 -6.86 -7.91 -6.20
N ARG A 381 -7.86 -7.02 -6.29
CA ARG A 381 -8.21 -6.30 -7.53
C ARG A 381 -7.07 -5.46 -8.10
N HIS A 382 -6.17 -4.95 -7.25
CA HIS A 382 -5.04 -4.11 -7.64
C HIS A 382 -3.75 -4.90 -7.92
N THR A 383 -3.66 -6.17 -7.51
CA THR A 383 -2.43 -6.97 -7.62
C THR A 383 -1.88 -7.00 -9.05
N ARG A 384 -2.74 -7.27 -10.05
CA ARG A 384 -2.29 -7.47 -11.42
C ARG A 384 -1.66 -6.25 -12.07
N CYS A 385 -2.16 -5.07 -11.78
CA CYS A 385 -1.66 -3.81 -12.32
C CYS A 385 -0.78 -3.02 -11.35
N LEU A 386 -0.61 -3.51 -10.11
CA LEU A 386 0.06 -2.77 -9.04
C LEU A 386 -0.52 -1.35 -8.94
N TYR A 387 -1.83 -1.26 -8.72
CA TYR A 387 -2.64 -0.07 -8.95
C TYR A 387 -2.59 0.34 -10.45
N TRP A 388 -1.88 1.38 -10.80
CA TRP A 388 -1.64 1.85 -12.17
C TRP A 388 -0.15 1.94 -12.53
N GLU A 389 0.73 1.63 -11.58
CA GLU A 389 2.18 1.58 -11.76
C GLU A 389 2.61 0.65 -12.90
N GLY A 390 1.84 -0.41 -13.12
CA GLY A 390 2.04 -1.32 -14.24
C GLY A 390 2.12 -0.63 -15.60
N LYS A 391 1.47 0.54 -15.78
CA LYS A 391 1.50 1.31 -17.01
C LYS A 391 2.84 2.01 -17.26
N LEU A 392 3.54 2.43 -16.21
CA LEU A 392 4.91 2.96 -16.32
C LEU A 392 5.92 1.85 -16.64
N ILE A 393 5.68 0.64 -16.13
CA ILE A 393 6.56 -0.51 -16.35
C ILE A 393 6.35 -1.08 -17.77
N LEU A 394 5.09 -1.17 -18.20
CA LEU A 394 4.62 -1.73 -19.46
C LEU A 394 3.61 -0.76 -20.11
N PRO A 395 4.06 0.20 -20.93
CA PRO A 395 3.19 1.26 -21.47
C PRO A 395 1.95 0.77 -22.25
N PHE A 396 1.99 -0.45 -22.75
CA PHE A 396 0.89 -1.14 -23.45
C PHE A 396 0.29 -2.30 -22.64
N GLY A 397 0.66 -2.44 -21.37
CA GLY A 397 0.21 -3.53 -20.49
C GLY A 397 -1.30 -3.56 -20.28
N ASP A 398 -1.96 -2.42 -20.45
CA ASP A 398 -3.42 -2.26 -20.40
C ASP A 398 -4.15 -2.57 -21.71
N GLN A 399 -3.42 -2.76 -22.82
CA GLN A 399 -4.04 -3.08 -24.12
C GLN A 399 -4.60 -4.50 -24.14
N PHE A 400 -5.75 -4.69 -24.80
CA PHE A 400 -6.43 -5.99 -24.85
C PHE A 400 -5.52 -7.12 -25.37
N TRP A 401 -4.80 -6.89 -26.46
CA TRP A 401 -3.90 -7.89 -27.05
C TRP A 401 -2.82 -8.34 -26.05
N PHE A 402 -2.21 -7.40 -25.30
CA PHE A 402 -1.20 -7.73 -24.31
C PHE A 402 -1.82 -8.53 -23.15
N ARG A 403 -2.94 -8.06 -22.61
CA ARG A 403 -3.65 -8.75 -21.52
C ARG A 403 -4.04 -10.17 -21.93
N PHE A 404 -4.56 -10.34 -23.16
CA PHE A 404 -4.97 -11.64 -23.65
C PHE A 404 -3.79 -12.61 -23.84
N LEU A 405 -2.68 -12.17 -24.46
CA LEU A 405 -1.55 -13.02 -24.79
C LEU A 405 -0.58 -13.23 -23.60
N LEU A 406 -0.31 -12.18 -22.81
CA LEU A 406 0.76 -12.17 -21.81
C LEU A 406 0.27 -11.80 -20.40
N GLY A 407 -0.97 -11.33 -20.25
CA GLY A 407 -1.52 -10.87 -18.98
C GLY A 407 -1.54 -11.94 -17.86
N TRP A 408 -1.52 -13.22 -18.22
CA TRP A 408 -1.45 -14.33 -17.27
C TRP A 408 -0.10 -14.41 -16.51
N MET A 409 0.94 -13.75 -17.01
CA MET A 409 2.23 -13.61 -16.32
C MET A 409 2.29 -12.39 -15.39
N MET A 410 1.28 -11.49 -15.43
CA MET A 410 1.22 -10.30 -14.57
C MET A 410 0.81 -10.66 -13.13
N PRO A 411 1.29 -9.92 -12.15
CA PRO A 411 2.24 -8.80 -12.23
C PRO A 411 3.70 -9.25 -12.32
N PRO A 412 4.62 -8.39 -12.79
CA PRO A 412 6.03 -8.62 -12.57
C PRO A 412 6.35 -8.57 -11.08
N LYS A 413 7.21 -9.47 -10.59
CA LYS A 413 7.59 -9.47 -9.18
C LYS A 413 8.40 -8.22 -8.84
N VAL A 414 7.91 -7.40 -7.90
CA VAL A 414 8.56 -6.12 -7.52
C VAL A 414 10.03 -6.34 -7.13
N SER A 415 10.33 -7.45 -6.45
CA SER A 415 11.70 -7.81 -6.09
C SER A 415 12.63 -7.96 -7.30
N LEU A 416 12.17 -8.56 -8.41
CA LEU A 416 12.95 -8.70 -9.63
C LEU A 416 13.09 -7.36 -10.36
N LEU A 417 12.03 -6.54 -10.39
CA LEU A 417 12.13 -5.19 -10.93
C LEU A 417 13.22 -4.39 -10.20
N LYS A 418 13.27 -4.47 -8.87
CA LYS A 418 14.29 -3.82 -8.04
C LYS A 418 15.69 -4.41 -8.25
N ALA A 419 15.80 -5.73 -8.39
CA ALA A 419 17.08 -6.40 -8.65
C ALA A 419 17.70 -5.98 -10.00
N THR A 420 16.87 -5.60 -10.98
CA THR A 420 17.32 -5.10 -12.28
C THR A 420 17.60 -3.60 -12.32
N GLN A 421 17.49 -2.89 -11.18
CA GLN A 421 17.77 -1.45 -11.09
C GLN A 421 19.19 -1.20 -10.58
N GLY A 422 20.09 -0.74 -11.45
CA GLY A 422 21.34 -0.13 -11.05
C GLY A 422 21.11 1.22 -10.35
N GLU A 423 22.16 1.79 -9.77
CA GLU A 423 22.08 3.05 -8.99
C GLU A 423 21.49 4.21 -9.81
N ALA A 424 21.92 4.38 -11.06
CA ALA A 424 21.42 5.43 -11.94
C ALA A 424 19.91 5.32 -12.21
N ILE A 425 19.39 4.10 -12.35
CA ILE A 425 17.96 3.87 -12.58
C ILE A 425 17.16 4.12 -11.29
N ARG A 426 17.69 3.74 -10.13
CA ARG A 426 17.06 4.02 -8.82
C ARG A 426 16.96 5.53 -8.59
N ASN A 427 18.04 6.27 -8.86
CA ASN A 427 18.05 7.73 -8.74
C ASN A 427 17.04 8.36 -9.71
N TYR A 428 16.98 7.88 -10.95
CA TYR A 428 15.98 8.31 -11.92
C TYR A 428 14.55 8.17 -11.40
N TYR A 429 14.18 6.96 -10.90
CA TYR A 429 12.84 6.75 -10.35
C TYR A 429 12.58 7.60 -9.11
N HIS A 430 13.58 7.82 -8.30
CA HIS A 430 13.46 8.69 -7.12
C HIS A 430 13.20 10.17 -7.47
N GLU A 431 13.78 10.65 -8.57
CA GLU A 431 13.60 12.02 -9.04
C GLU A 431 12.36 12.23 -9.91
N MET A 432 11.94 11.19 -10.65
CA MET A 432 10.92 11.30 -11.69
C MET A 432 9.60 10.58 -11.35
N HIS A 433 9.47 10.06 -10.14
CA HIS A 433 8.36 9.23 -9.75
C HIS A 433 8.05 9.43 -8.27
N VAL A 434 6.78 9.57 -7.93
CA VAL A 434 6.32 9.68 -6.54
C VAL A 434 5.57 8.40 -6.18
N ILE A 435 5.97 7.77 -5.08
CA ILE A 435 5.26 6.66 -4.44
C ILE A 435 5.22 6.98 -2.96
N GLN A 436 4.13 7.59 -2.51
CA GLN A 436 3.94 8.05 -1.15
C GLN A 436 2.48 7.89 -0.74
N ASP A 437 2.25 7.71 0.55
CA ASP A 437 0.93 7.82 1.18
C ASP A 437 0.92 9.01 2.13
N MET A 438 -0.21 9.68 2.18
CA MET A 438 -0.51 10.78 3.09
C MET A 438 -1.68 10.38 3.98
N LEU A 439 -1.40 9.93 5.21
CA LEU A 439 -2.45 9.70 6.20
C LEU A 439 -2.79 11.02 6.87
N ILE A 440 -3.99 11.49 6.68
CA ILE A 440 -4.43 12.81 7.13
C ILE A 440 -5.80 12.76 7.80
N PRO A 441 -6.10 13.66 8.72
CA PRO A 441 -7.46 13.84 9.23
C PRO A 441 -8.46 13.98 8.08
N LEU A 442 -9.58 13.26 8.15
CA LEU A 442 -10.54 13.18 7.04
C LEU A 442 -11.04 14.56 6.57
N TYR A 443 -11.24 15.50 7.50
CA TYR A 443 -11.72 16.84 7.17
C TYR A 443 -10.73 17.67 6.33
N LYS A 444 -9.46 17.24 6.21
CA LYS A 444 -8.41 17.89 5.41
C LYS A 444 -8.23 17.27 4.02
N VAL A 445 -9.07 16.30 3.64
CA VAL A 445 -8.89 15.60 2.36
C VAL A 445 -8.93 16.55 1.15
N GLY A 446 -9.79 17.57 1.17
CA GLY A 446 -9.86 18.58 0.10
C GLY A 446 -8.57 19.38 -0.04
N ASP A 447 -7.97 19.79 1.09
CA ASP A 447 -6.72 20.54 1.10
C ASP A 447 -5.54 19.68 0.65
N ALA A 448 -5.55 18.38 0.98
CA ALA A 448 -4.52 17.44 0.52
C ALA A 448 -4.60 17.19 -0.99
N LEU A 449 -5.81 17.04 -1.54
CA LEU A 449 -5.99 16.92 -3.00
C LEU A 449 -5.49 18.16 -3.74
N ASP A 450 -5.82 19.36 -3.23
CA ASP A 450 -5.33 20.64 -3.77
C ASP A 450 -3.79 20.73 -3.67
N PHE A 451 -3.21 20.30 -2.55
CA PHE A 451 -1.78 20.25 -2.35
C PHE A 451 -1.08 19.36 -3.38
N VAL A 452 -1.54 18.10 -3.51
CA VAL A 452 -0.95 17.16 -4.49
C VAL A 452 -1.09 17.66 -5.92
N HIS A 453 -2.23 18.26 -6.26
CA HIS A 453 -2.45 18.85 -7.58
C HIS A 453 -1.44 19.96 -7.87
N LYS A 454 -1.24 20.89 -6.95
CA LYS A 454 -0.36 22.05 -7.12
C LYS A 454 1.12 21.67 -7.17
N GLU A 455 1.55 20.80 -6.26
CA GLU A 455 2.96 20.48 -6.08
C GLU A 455 3.45 19.39 -7.04
N MET A 456 2.63 18.39 -7.35
CA MET A 456 3.02 17.18 -8.06
C MET A 456 2.21 16.90 -9.31
N GLU A 457 0.91 17.23 -9.33
CA GLU A 457 -0.02 16.91 -10.42
C GLU A 457 0.00 15.40 -10.75
N VAL A 458 -0.10 14.56 -9.72
CA VAL A 458 -0.13 13.09 -9.87
C VAL A 458 -1.56 12.61 -9.95
N TYR A 459 -1.87 11.81 -10.97
CA TYR A 459 -3.16 11.13 -11.15
C TYR A 459 -2.99 9.74 -11.79
N PRO A 460 -3.86 8.77 -11.46
CA PRO A 460 -4.91 8.85 -10.46
C PRO A 460 -4.38 8.97 -9.03
N LEU A 461 -5.24 9.47 -8.10
CA LEU A 461 -5.00 9.38 -6.65
C LEU A 461 -5.92 8.32 -6.07
N TRP A 462 -5.43 7.60 -5.07
CA TRP A 462 -6.19 6.64 -4.29
C TRP A 462 -6.64 7.25 -2.98
N LEU A 463 -7.89 7.01 -2.57
CA LEU A 463 -8.44 7.45 -1.30
C LEU A 463 -8.97 6.26 -0.53
N CYS A 464 -8.53 6.10 0.71
CA CYS A 464 -8.96 5.01 1.57
C CYS A 464 -9.14 5.50 3.02
N PRO A 465 -10.38 5.48 3.57
CA PRO A 465 -10.61 6.00 4.90
C PRO A 465 -10.21 4.97 5.96
N HIS A 466 -9.67 5.46 7.09
CA HIS A 466 -9.36 4.61 8.22
C HIS A 466 -9.63 5.29 9.56
N LYS A 467 -9.86 4.49 10.60
CA LYS A 467 -9.85 4.96 11.98
C LYS A 467 -8.42 5.01 12.48
N LEU A 468 -8.12 6.07 13.19
CA LEU A 468 -6.92 6.18 14.03
C LEU A 468 -7.38 6.17 15.49
N PHE A 469 -7.04 5.09 16.22
CA PHE A 469 -7.52 4.86 17.57
C PHE A 469 -6.72 5.64 18.62
N LYS A 470 -7.40 6.14 19.65
CA LYS A 470 -6.75 6.59 20.90
C LYS A 470 -6.52 5.35 21.77
N PHE A 471 -5.28 5.04 22.04
CA PHE A 471 -4.87 3.92 22.89
C PHE A 471 -4.53 4.40 24.32
N PRO A 472 -4.38 3.48 25.31
CA PRO A 472 -3.92 3.81 26.66
C PRO A 472 -2.52 4.43 26.68
N TYR A 473 -1.71 4.16 25.66
CA TYR A 473 -0.38 4.72 25.46
C TYR A 473 -0.39 5.65 24.24
N LYS A 474 0.35 6.75 24.31
CA LYS A 474 0.63 7.57 23.14
C LYS A 474 1.58 6.83 22.22
N THR A 475 1.05 6.30 21.11
CA THR A 475 1.79 5.51 20.12
C THR A 475 2.49 6.41 19.11
N MET A 476 3.34 5.87 18.23
CA MET A 476 4.06 6.65 17.20
C MET A 476 3.14 7.50 16.34
N ILE A 477 1.93 7.01 16.05
CA ILE A 477 0.85 7.76 15.40
C ILE A 477 -0.35 7.80 16.34
N TYR A 478 -1.00 8.94 16.47
CA TYR A 478 -2.09 9.15 17.43
C TYR A 478 -3.06 10.22 16.92
N PRO A 479 -4.32 10.22 17.39
CA PRO A 479 -5.31 11.25 17.04
C PRO A 479 -4.90 12.65 17.48
N GLU A 480 -5.47 13.69 16.83
CA GLU A 480 -5.26 15.08 17.22
C GLU A 480 -5.77 15.33 18.65
N ALA A 481 -5.02 16.14 19.41
CA ALA A 481 -5.46 16.56 20.75
C ALA A 481 -6.70 17.46 20.66
N GLY A 482 -7.68 17.23 21.52
CA GLY A 482 -8.90 18.03 21.58
C GLY A 482 -9.88 17.84 20.43
N PHE A 483 -9.64 16.87 19.52
CA PHE A 483 -10.59 16.54 18.46
C PHE A 483 -11.70 15.63 18.99
N GLU A 484 -12.95 15.80 18.48
CA GLU A 484 -14.04 14.89 18.80
C GLU A 484 -13.73 13.49 18.29
N LEU A 485 -13.64 12.53 19.19
CA LEU A 485 -13.37 11.15 18.89
C LEU A 485 -14.67 10.39 18.71
N HIS A 486 -14.81 9.64 17.62
CA HIS A 486 -15.94 8.74 17.43
C HIS A 486 -15.88 7.58 18.42
N ARG A 487 -16.96 7.44 19.20
CA ARG A 487 -17.17 6.28 20.04
C ARG A 487 -18.31 5.45 19.47
N ARG A 488 -18.02 4.22 19.08
CA ARG A 488 -19.07 3.29 18.63
C ARG A 488 -19.93 2.88 19.83
N GLN A 489 -21.24 2.87 19.66
CA GLN A 489 -22.16 2.43 20.73
C GLN A 489 -21.80 1.01 21.17
N GLY A 490 -21.51 0.82 22.46
CA GLY A 490 -21.05 -0.46 23.03
C GLY A 490 -19.55 -0.76 22.87
N ASP A 491 -18.77 0.15 22.26
CA ASP A 491 -17.32 0.06 22.17
C ASP A 491 -16.68 1.03 23.17
N THR A 492 -15.59 0.59 23.82
CA THR A 492 -14.79 1.42 24.73
C THR A 492 -13.66 2.15 23.99
N SER A 493 -13.46 1.88 22.71
CA SER A 493 -12.43 2.51 21.89
C SER A 493 -12.89 3.87 21.34
N TYR A 494 -11.95 4.82 21.32
CA TYR A 494 -12.12 6.13 20.70
C TYR A 494 -11.25 6.21 19.45
N ALA A 495 -11.77 6.79 18.39
CA ALA A 495 -11.03 6.95 17.15
C ALA A 495 -11.38 8.26 16.45
N GLN A 496 -10.39 8.86 15.81
CA GLN A 496 -10.57 9.91 14.83
C GLN A 496 -10.59 9.32 13.43
N MET A 497 -11.45 9.84 12.54
CA MET A 497 -11.46 9.42 11.14
C MET A 497 -10.35 10.14 10.37
N TYR A 498 -9.53 9.34 9.73
CA TYR A 498 -8.46 9.71 8.81
C TYR A 498 -8.76 9.19 7.42
N THR A 499 -7.99 9.62 6.46
CA THR A 499 -7.95 9.01 5.13
C THR A 499 -6.51 8.91 4.66
N ASP A 500 -6.23 7.86 3.91
CA ASP A 500 -5.02 7.77 3.10
C ASP A 500 -5.26 8.43 1.75
N VAL A 501 -4.31 9.25 1.30
CA VAL A 501 -4.20 9.77 -0.06
C VAL A 501 -2.96 9.14 -0.68
N GLY A 502 -3.18 8.10 -1.47
CA GLY A 502 -2.12 7.37 -2.18
C GLY A 502 -1.71 8.09 -3.46
N VAL A 503 -0.44 8.50 -3.51
CA VAL A 503 0.18 9.26 -4.61
C VAL A 503 1.19 8.36 -5.30
N TYR A 504 0.77 7.63 -6.36
CA TYR A 504 1.57 6.59 -7.01
C TYR A 504 1.64 6.80 -8.51
N TYR A 505 2.46 7.71 -9.01
CA TYR A 505 2.72 7.83 -10.44
C TYR A 505 3.83 8.84 -10.75
N ALA A 506 4.15 8.98 -12.04
CA ALA A 506 4.99 10.06 -12.51
C ALA A 506 4.21 11.39 -12.45
N PRO A 507 4.82 12.46 -11.87
CA PRO A 507 4.22 13.80 -11.84
C PRO A 507 3.89 14.35 -13.22
N GLY A 508 2.84 15.18 -13.30
CA GLY A 508 2.42 15.83 -14.55
C GLY A 508 3.55 16.52 -15.30
N PRO A 509 4.41 17.35 -14.65
CA PRO A 509 5.59 17.93 -15.28
C PRO A 509 6.53 16.89 -15.90
N VAL A 510 6.75 15.76 -15.23
CA VAL A 510 7.60 14.67 -15.76
C VAL A 510 6.99 14.06 -17.01
N LEU A 511 5.66 13.80 -17.00
CA LEU A 511 4.94 13.27 -18.16
C LEU A 511 5.00 14.22 -19.36
N ARG A 512 5.04 15.52 -19.13
CA ARG A 512 5.22 16.54 -20.16
C ARG A 512 6.68 16.78 -20.55
N GLY A 513 7.65 16.07 -19.92
CA GLY A 513 9.09 16.21 -20.15
C GLY A 513 9.67 17.53 -19.62
N GLU A 514 9.13 18.07 -18.57
CA GLU A 514 9.55 19.27 -17.87
C GLU A 514 10.51 18.94 -16.72
N VAL A 515 11.25 19.94 -16.24
CA VAL A 515 12.12 19.79 -15.06
C VAL A 515 11.23 19.66 -13.82
N PHE A 516 11.52 18.67 -12.98
CA PHE A 516 10.83 18.41 -11.72
C PHE A 516 11.84 18.04 -10.63
N ASP A 517 11.68 18.56 -9.43
CA ASP A 517 12.45 18.17 -8.24
C ASP A 517 11.62 17.22 -7.38
N GLY A 518 11.75 15.92 -7.64
CA GLY A 518 10.99 14.90 -6.91
C GLY A 518 11.35 14.85 -5.42
N ALA A 519 12.62 15.00 -5.08
CA ALA A 519 13.05 15.03 -3.68
C ALA A 519 12.53 16.29 -2.95
N GLY A 520 12.52 17.43 -3.64
CA GLY A 520 11.94 18.68 -3.12
C GLY A 520 10.44 18.55 -2.88
N ALA A 521 9.72 17.96 -3.84
CA ALA A 521 8.28 17.73 -3.71
C ALA A 521 7.94 16.79 -2.52
N VAL A 522 8.74 15.74 -2.30
CA VAL A 522 8.57 14.86 -1.12
C VAL A 522 8.86 15.63 0.18
N ARG A 523 9.92 16.44 0.26
CA ARG A 523 10.18 17.28 1.46
C ARG A 523 9.04 18.25 1.74
N THR A 524 8.48 18.89 0.70
CA THR A 524 7.33 19.77 0.85
C THR A 524 6.10 19.02 1.35
N MET A 525 5.86 17.82 0.84
CA MET A 525 4.77 16.95 1.31
C MET A 525 4.96 16.54 2.78
N GLU A 526 6.16 16.14 3.17
CA GLU A 526 6.48 15.76 4.55
C GLU A 526 6.29 16.95 5.52
N SER A 527 6.68 18.16 5.10
CA SER A 527 6.44 19.38 5.88
C SER A 527 4.96 19.68 6.02
N TRP A 528 4.21 19.56 4.92
CA TRP A 528 2.76 19.74 4.92
C TRP A 528 2.06 18.73 5.86
N LEU A 529 2.49 17.47 5.85
CA LEU A 529 1.95 16.44 6.75
C LEU A 529 2.18 16.79 8.22
N ILE A 530 3.40 17.22 8.59
CA ILE A 530 3.72 17.63 9.96
C ILE A 530 2.82 18.79 10.42
N GLU A 531 2.60 19.79 9.56
CA GLU A 531 1.77 20.96 9.85
C GLU A 531 0.27 20.64 9.95
N ASN A 532 -0.16 19.54 9.32
CA ASN A 532 -1.56 19.13 9.24
C ASN A 532 -1.88 17.86 10.03
N HIS A 533 -1.07 17.51 11.04
CA HIS A 533 -1.20 16.31 11.85
C HIS A 533 -1.34 15.02 11.01
N GLY A 534 -0.60 15.00 9.92
CA GLY A 534 -0.57 13.85 9.01
C GLY A 534 0.63 12.96 9.27
N TYR A 535 0.57 11.75 8.74
CA TYR A 535 1.64 10.75 8.86
C TYR A 535 2.01 10.19 7.50
N GLN A 536 3.30 9.90 7.32
CA GLN A 536 3.82 9.24 6.12
C GLN A 536 4.22 7.80 6.46
N PRO A 537 3.62 6.79 5.83
CA PRO A 537 4.06 5.41 5.97
C PRO A 537 5.51 5.20 5.51
N GLN A 538 6.32 4.60 6.38
CA GLN A 538 7.77 4.48 6.21
C GLN A 538 8.19 3.30 5.29
N TYR A 539 7.33 2.84 4.38
CA TYR A 539 7.69 1.87 3.34
C TYR A 539 8.31 2.52 2.10
N ALA A 540 8.06 3.81 1.89
CA ALA A 540 8.62 4.64 0.84
C ALA A 540 9.90 5.35 1.32
N VAL A 541 10.50 6.16 0.45
CA VAL A 541 11.69 6.94 0.78
C VAL A 541 11.27 8.20 1.52
N SER A 542 11.88 8.46 2.69
CA SER A 542 11.70 9.67 3.48
C SER A 542 12.90 10.61 3.33
N GLU A 543 12.62 11.89 3.17
CA GLU A 543 13.62 12.98 3.13
C GLU A 543 13.77 13.68 4.49
N LEU A 544 13.00 13.27 5.53
CA LEU A 544 13.03 13.87 6.85
C LEU A 544 14.40 13.75 7.51
N ASP A 545 14.85 14.84 8.14
CA ASP A 545 15.88 14.76 9.16
C ASP A 545 15.31 14.17 10.47
N GLU A 546 16.17 13.88 11.44
CA GLU A 546 15.76 13.22 12.68
C GLU A 546 14.79 14.06 13.51
N LYS A 547 15.05 15.36 13.59
CA LYS A 547 14.20 16.32 14.31
C LYS A 547 12.80 16.39 13.68
N SER A 548 12.71 16.48 12.37
CA SER A 548 11.44 16.51 11.64
C SER A 548 10.71 15.16 11.69
N PHE A 549 11.45 14.05 11.69
CA PHE A 549 10.89 12.71 11.86
C PHE A 549 10.15 12.59 13.21
N TRP A 550 10.79 13.02 14.30
CA TRP A 550 10.18 12.99 15.65
C TRP A 550 9.20 14.15 15.92
N ARG A 551 8.99 15.04 14.96
CA ARG A 551 7.83 15.95 14.94
C ARG A 551 6.62 15.33 14.26
N MET A 552 6.83 14.44 13.29
CA MET A 552 5.75 13.68 12.66
C MET A 552 5.29 12.51 13.53
N PHE A 553 6.23 11.83 14.19
CA PHE A 553 5.97 10.65 15.02
C PHE A 553 6.31 10.90 16.48
N ASP A 554 5.55 10.27 17.41
CA ASP A 554 5.88 10.33 18.83
C ASP A 554 6.97 9.31 19.19
N ALA A 555 8.02 9.78 19.84
CA ALA A 555 9.16 8.95 20.23
C ALA A 555 8.99 8.28 21.61
N GLY A 556 8.15 8.82 22.49
CA GLY A 556 8.14 8.52 23.91
C GLY A 556 8.03 7.03 24.25
N LEU A 557 6.90 6.41 23.90
CA LEU A 557 6.69 4.98 24.14
C LEU A 557 7.71 4.11 23.39
N TYR A 558 8.04 4.48 22.15
CA TYR A 558 8.97 3.74 21.33
C TYR A 558 10.37 3.67 21.95
N GLU A 559 10.94 4.81 22.35
CA GLU A 559 12.28 4.85 22.94
C GLU A 559 12.32 4.19 24.32
N ASN A 560 11.25 4.33 25.14
CA ASN A 560 11.12 3.63 26.40
C ASN A 560 11.13 2.10 26.20
N CYS A 561 10.38 1.59 25.24
CA CYS A 561 10.38 0.15 24.92
C CYS A 561 11.71 -0.32 24.37
N ARG A 562 12.40 0.48 23.54
CA ARG A 562 13.76 0.13 23.06
C ARG A 562 14.73 -0.09 24.23
N LYS A 563 14.71 0.79 25.22
CA LYS A 563 15.55 0.68 26.43
C LYS A 563 15.13 -0.51 27.30
N LYS A 564 13.84 -0.58 27.64
CA LYS A 564 13.27 -1.61 28.53
C LYS A 564 13.53 -3.04 28.03
N TYR A 565 13.45 -3.25 26.70
CA TYR A 565 13.60 -4.58 26.07
C TYR A 565 14.96 -4.82 25.43
N GLY A 566 15.96 -3.97 25.74
CA GLY A 566 17.35 -4.14 25.30
C GLY A 566 17.57 -4.00 23.79
N ALA A 567 16.67 -3.32 23.09
CA ALA A 567 16.76 -3.17 21.64
C ALA A 567 17.85 -2.17 21.21
N VAL A 568 18.17 -1.17 22.07
CA VAL A 568 19.26 -0.21 21.85
C VAL A 568 20.59 -0.96 21.77
N GLY A 569 21.43 -0.63 20.78
CA GLY A 569 22.69 -1.33 20.53
C GLY A 569 22.54 -2.77 19.98
N THR A 570 21.31 -3.28 19.86
CA THR A 570 21.02 -4.58 19.24
C THR A 570 20.34 -4.44 17.90
N PHE A 571 19.29 -3.63 17.81
CA PHE A 571 18.59 -3.34 16.56
C PHE A 571 18.74 -1.88 16.19
N MET A 572 18.85 -1.58 14.89
CA MET A 572 18.88 -0.20 14.39
C MET A 572 17.58 0.53 14.76
N SER A 573 17.64 1.81 15.15
CA SER A 573 16.41 2.58 15.42
C SER A 573 15.55 2.78 14.16
N VAL A 574 14.26 3.07 14.35
CA VAL A 574 13.31 3.22 13.23
C VAL A 574 13.69 4.38 12.31
N TYR A 575 14.13 5.52 12.86
CA TYR A 575 14.60 6.64 12.05
C TYR A 575 15.77 6.25 11.15
N TYR A 576 16.83 5.67 11.74
CA TYR A 576 18.01 5.25 10.97
C TYR A 576 17.68 4.13 9.96
N LYS A 577 16.65 3.35 10.20
CA LYS A 577 16.18 2.33 9.25
C LYS A 577 15.38 2.92 8.10
N SER A 578 14.76 4.08 8.28
CA SER A 578 13.90 4.77 7.30
C SER A 578 14.65 5.83 6.50
N LYS A 579 15.62 6.50 7.11
CA LYS A 579 16.42 7.60 6.54
C LYS A 579 17.02 7.23 5.18
N LYS A 580 16.94 8.15 4.22
CA LYS A 580 17.66 8.09 2.93
C LYS A 580 19.16 8.27 3.13
N GLY A 581 19.94 7.58 2.33
CA GLY A 581 21.39 7.74 2.26
C GLY A 581 22.19 6.63 2.95
N ARG A 582 23.49 6.56 2.62
CA ARG A 582 24.44 5.66 3.29
C ARG A 582 24.69 6.19 4.70
N LYS A 583 24.58 5.28 5.66
CA LYS A 583 24.99 5.52 7.04
C LYS A 583 26.32 4.82 7.25
N THR A 584 27.25 5.54 7.84
CA THR A 584 28.45 4.89 8.35
C THR A 584 28.07 4.09 9.61
N GLU A 585 28.70 2.95 9.80
CA GLU A 585 28.50 2.13 11.00
C GLU A 585 28.77 2.95 12.28
N LYS A 586 29.70 3.88 12.19
CA LYS A 586 30.07 4.80 13.27
C LYS A 586 28.92 5.77 13.63
N GLU A 587 28.26 6.41 12.64
CA GLU A 587 27.12 7.31 12.90
C GLU A 587 25.95 6.59 13.57
N VAL A 588 25.69 5.35 13.16
CA VAL A 588 24.62 4.55 13.78
C VAL A 588 24.98 4.14 15.21
N GLN A 589 26.23 3.75 15.46
CA GLN A 589 26.71 3.38 16.80
C GLN A 589 26.73 4.60 17.75
N GLU A 590 27.20 5.75 17.30
CA GLU A 590 27.21 6.99 18.08
C GLU A 590 25.79 7.43 18.46
N ALA A 591 24.84 7.33 17.52
CA ALA A 591 23.44 7.64 17.80
C ALA A 591 22.81 6.64 18.78
N GLU A 592 23.07 5.33 18.65
CA GLU A 592 22.59 4.32 19.58
C GLU A 592 23.20 4.50 20.98
N GLN A 593 24.45 4.94 21.07
CA GLN A 593 25.11 5.26 22.33
C GLN A 593 24.51 6.49 23.01
N ALA A 594 24.25 7.55 22.27
CA ALA A 594 23.58 8.75 22.77
C ALA A 594 22.17 8.44 23.33
N HIS A 595 21.44 7.53 22.68
CA HIS A 595 20.14 7.08 23.17
C HIS A 595 20.22 6.31 24.51
N LEU A 596 21.31 5.58 24.76
CA LEU A 596 21.52 4.90 26.05
C LEU A 596 21.72 5.90 27.21
N GLU A 597 22.36 7.00 26.93
CA GLU A 597 22.70 8.04 27.91
C GLU A 597 21.51 8.96 28.23
N THR A 598 20.48 9.02 27.37
CA THR A 598 19.28 9.81 27.59
C THR A 598 18.40 9.15 28.67
N PRO A 599 17.97 9.85 29.73
CA PRO A 599 17.04 9.29 30.73
C PRO A 599 15.75 8.76 30.09
N ILE A 600 15.16 7.74 30.70
CA ILE A 600 13.80 7.30 30.34
C ILE A 600 12.88 8.46 30.71
N ALA A 601 12.16 9.03 29.75
CA ALA A 601 11.12 9.99 30.04
C ALA A 601 10.05 9.29 30.89
N GLU A 602 9.68 9.86 32.02
CA GLU A 602 8.46 9.44 32.72
C GLU A 602 7.32 9.61 31.72
N VAL A 603 6.56 8.53 31.50
CA VAL A 603 5.32 8.61 30.76
C VAL A 603 4.37 9.33 31.70
N ASP A 604 4.13 10.63 31.45
CA ASP A 604 3.03 11.30 32.10
C ASP A 604 1.77 10.53 31.67
N ASP A 605 1.22 9.76 32.60
CA ASP A 605 -0.14 9.27 32.51
C ASP A 605 -1.01 10.53 32.51
N ASP A 606 -1.47 10.96 31.33
CA ASP A 606 -2.41 12.07 31.19
C ASP A 606 -3.70 11.73 31.96
N GLU A 607 -3.70 11.99 33.29
CA GLU A 607 -4.87 11.89 34.17
C GLU A 607 -5.93 12.98 33.90
N ASP A 608 -5.67 13.90 32.96
CA ASP A 608 -6.48 15.13 32.83
C ASP A 608 -7.51 15.15 31.69
N ASP A 609 -7.92 14.00 31.11
CA ASP A 609 -9.06 13.98 30.19
C ASP A 609 -10.11 12.92 30.58
N GLN A 610 -10.66 13.06 31.80
CA GLN A 610 -11.99 12.48 32.06
C GLN A 610 -13.05 13.39 31.45
N PRO A 611 -13.93 12.90 30.60
CA PRO A 611 -15.07 13.69 30.14
C PRO A 611 -15.91 14.06 31.32
N ALA A 612 -16.18 15.37 31.51
CA ALA A 612 -17.23 15.81 32.41
C ALA A 612 -18.55 15.14 31.99
N ASP A 613 -19.26 14.59 33.00
CA ASP A 613 -20.55 13.91 32.89
C ASP A 613 -21.62 14.68 32.09
#